data_79fed78dd14c280dbd3a1e2b3031fe60
#
_entry.id   79fed78dd14c280dbd3a1e2b3031fe60
#
_cell.length_a   1.000
_cell.length_b   1.000
_cell.length_c   1.000
_cell.angle_alpha   90.00
_cell.angle_beta   90.00
_cell.angle_gamma   90.00
#
_symmetry.space_group_name_H-M   'P 1'
#
loop_
_entity.id
_entity.type
_entity.pdbx_description
1 polymer ?
#
loop_
_entity_poly.entity_id
_entity_poly.type
_entity_poly.pdbx_seq_one_letter_code
_entity_poly.pdbx_strand_id
1 'polypeptide(L)'
;MSNEYKIKPEDIKDLINPMGYCYASDTITIDGLPVGYMHREKSEDEEDSGWRFYSGTETEEYVEDEHHFMMFDLNYLANCDPTIIPYLKSKKGIELERVEGTDKFREIKE
;
A
#
# COMPACT_ATOMS: atom_id res chain seq x y z
N MET A 1 -6.90 -24.13 2.68
CA MET A 1 -6.73 -22.85 3.33
C MET A 1 -6.89 -21.73 2.33
N SER A 2 -7.87 -20.94 2.53
CA SER A 2 -8.09 -19.86 1.57
C SER A 2 -7.21 -18.65 1.93
N ASN A 3 -6.67 -18.01 0.89
CA ASN A 3 -5.94 -16.76 1.05
C ASN A 3 -6.93 -15.64 0.85
N GLU A 4 -7.83 -15.50 1.81
CA GLU A 4 -8.88 -14.50 1.68
C GLU A 4 -8.35 -13.12 2.05
N TYR A 5 -8.70 -12.15 1.23
CA TYR A 5 -8.32 -10.76 1.50
C TYR A 5 -9.15 -10.22 2.65
N LYS A 6 -8.55 -9.31 3.41
CA LYS A 6 -9.17 -8.73 4.60
C LYS A 6 -10.46 -7.98 4.26
N ILE A 7 -10.46 -7.25 3.16
CA ILE A 7 -11.62 -6.48 2.72
C ILE A 7 -12.30 -7.23 1.60
N LYS A 8 -13.58 -7.51 1.77
CA LYS A 8 -14.35 -8.20 0.74
C LYS A 8 -14.82 -7.21 -0.31
N PRO A 9 -15.01 -7.66 -1.58
CA PRO A 9 -15.43 -6.74 -2.64
C PRO A 9 -16.68 -5.93 -2.29
N GLU A 10 -17.64 -6.55 -1.61
CA GLU A 10 -18.88 -5.86 -1.26
C GLU A 10 -18.71 -4.82 -0.17
N ASP A 11 -17.57 -4.84 0.53
CA ASP A 11 -17.29 -3.90 1.62
C ASP A 11 -16.41 -2.73 1.20
N ILE A 12 -15.99 -2.69 -0.06
CA ILE A 12 -15.12 -1.64 -0.56
C ILE A 12 -15.94 -0.35 -0.76
N LYS A 13 -15.44 0.74 -0.19
CA LYS A 13 -16.06 2.05 -0.30
C LYS A 13 -15.21 2.97 -1.15
N ASP A 14 -15.85 3.93 -1.81
CA ASP A 14 -15.13 4.92 -2.62
C ASP A 14 -14.58 5.99 -1.69
N LEU A 15 -13.35 5.81 -1.25
CA LEU A 15 -12.70 6.72 -0.31
C LEU A 15 -11.84 7.77 -0.98
N ILE A 16 -11.38 7.51 -2.22
CA ILE A 16 -10.53 8.44 -2.96
C ILE A 16 -11.00 8.50 -4.41
N ASN A 17 -10.62 9.56 -5.10
CA ASN A 17 -10.83 9.62 -6.55
C ASN A 17 -9.90 8.61 -7.23
N PRO A 18 -10.29 8.07 -8.37
CA PRO A 18 -9.46 7.09 -9.06
C PRO A 18 -8.06 7.63 -9.32
N MET A 19 -7.04 6.85 -8.94
CA MET A 19 -5.64 7.20 -9.14
C MET A 19 -4.87 6.09 -9.84
N GLY A 20 -5.54 4.98 -10.16
CA GLY A 20 -4.89 3.86 -10.79
C GLY A 20 -4.59 2.74 -9.81
N TYR A 21 -3.70 1.85 -10.22
CA TYR A 21 -3.39 0.68 -9.42
C TYR A 21 -2.09 0.87 -8.63
N CYS A 22 -1.89 -0.03 -7.68
CA CYS A 22 -0.69 -0.07 -6.85
C CYS A 22 -0.32 -1.54 -6.64
N TYR A 23 0.82 -1.76 -5.99
CA TYR A 23 1.19 -3.09 -5.52
C TYR A 23 1.26 -3.06 -4.00
N ALA A 24 0.82 -4.14 -3.39
CA ALA A 24 0.78 -4.21 -1.93
C ALA A 24 1.15 -5.59 -1.44
N SER A 25 1.83 -5.62 -0.30
CA SER A 25 2.24 -6.85 0.35
C SER A 25 1.03 -7.62 0.89
N ASP A 26 1.09 -8.95 0.80
CA ASP A 26 0.06 -9.81 1.38
C ASP A 26 -0.08 -9.60 2.89
N THR A 27 0.98 -9.11 3.55
CA THR A 27 0.89 -8.83 4.99
C THR A 27 -0.17 -7.79 5.30
N ILE A 28 -0.45 -6.91 4.34
CA ILE A 28 -1.48 -5.88 4.51
C ILE A 28 -2.84 -6.41 4.06
N THR A 29 -2.90 -6.95 2.84
CA THR A 29 -4.19 -7.26 2.22
C THR A 29 -4.81 -8.56 2.71
N ILE A 30 -3.99 -9.50 3.15
CA ILE A 30 -4.46 -10.79 3.65
C ILE A 30 -4.35 -10.85 5.17
N ASP A 31 -3.17 -10.52 5.72
CA ASP A 31 -2.94 -10.62 7.15
C ASP A 31 -3.55 -9.46 7.94
N GLY A 32 -3.87 -8.36 7.27
CA GLY A 32 -4.54 -7.24 7.92
C GLY A 32 -3.65 -6.30 8.69
N LEU A 33 -2.35 -6.34 8.43
CA LEU A 33 -1.42 -5.43 9.11
C LEU A 33 -1.53 -4.03 8.53
N PRO A 34 -1.26 -2.99 9.33
CA PRO A 34 -1.26 -1.62 8.80
C PRO A 34 -0.06 -1.38 7.88
N VAL A 35 -0.19 -0.37 7.03
CA VAL A 35 0.93 0.05 6.19
C VAL A 35 2.00 0.66 7.10
N GLY A 36 3.22 0.14 7.02
CA GLY A 36 4.34 0.65 7.81
C GLY A 36 5.33 1.41 6.96
N TYR A 37 5.40 1.07 5.67
CA TYR A 37 6.31 1.71 4.73
C TYR A 37 5.63 1.79 3.37
N MET A 38 5.77 2.91 2.69
CA MET A 38 5.24 3.04 1.35
C MET A 38 6.11 4.00 0.56
N HIS A 39 6.20 3.78 -0.74
CA HIS A 39 6.95 4.69 -1.60
C HIS A 39 6.24 4.82 -2.92
N ARG A 40 6.48 5.93 -3.59
CA ARG A 40 5.89 6.20 -4.89
C ARG A 40 6.99 6.27 -5.92
N GLU A 41 7.05 5.29 -6.79
CA GLU A 41 8.07 5.26 -7.82
C GLU A 41 7.47 5.68 -9.17
N LYS A 42 8.32 5.71 -10.18
CA LYS A 42 7.88 6.05 -11.52
C LYS A 42 6.85 5.02 -11.99
N SER A 43 5.77 5.51 -12.59
CA SER A 43 4.71 4.64 -13.09
C SER A 43 5.21 3.74 -14.21
N GLU A 44 4.74 2.48 -14.22
CA GLU A 44 5.05 1.55 -15.29
C GLU A 44 4.23 1.84 -16.53
N ASP A 45 3.02 2.37 -16.34
CA ASP A 45 2.13 2.76 -17.43
C ASP A 45 1.16 3.82 -16.93
N GLU A 46 0.22 4.21 -17.80
CA GLU A 46 -0.69 5.31 -17.47
C GLU A 46 -1.63 5.01 -16.31
N GLU A 47 -1.90 3.73 -16.07
CA GLU A 47 -2.83 3.35 -15.02
C GLU A 47 -2.15 3.09 -13.69
N ASP A 48 -0.81 3.07 -13.66
CA ASP A 48 -0.03 2.82 -12.46
C ASP A 48 0.11 4.09 -11.64
N SER A 49 -0.38 4.07 -10.40
CA SER A 49 -0.24 5.19 -9.48
C SER A 49 1.20 5.41 -9.02
N GLY A 50 2.02 4.37 -9.14
CA GLY A 50 3.40 4.40 -8.65
C GLY A 50 3.53 3.95 -7.20
N TRP A 51 2.44 3.85 -6.47
CA TRP A 51 2.51 3.49 -5.04
C TRP A 51 2.79 2.01 -4.84
N ARG A 52 3.63 1.74 -3.82
CA ARG A 52 3.99 0.39 -3.39
C ARG A 52 3.90 0.38 -1.87
N PHE A 53 3.24 -0.62 -1.31
CA PHE A 53 2.89 -0.65 0.12
C PHE A 53 3.45 -1.88 0.80
N TYR A 54 4.03 -1.67 1.99
CA TYR A 54 4.62 -2.72 2.83
C TYR A 54 4.14 -2.51 4.26
N SER A 55 4.02 -3.60 5.02
CA SER A 55 3.71 -3.47 6.44
C SER A 55 4.93 -3.08 7.26
N GLY A 56 6.12 -3.36 6.71
CA GLY A 56 7.36 -3.13 7.44
C GLY A 56 7.87 -4.37 8.17
N THR A 57 7.12 -5.46 8.10
CA THR A 57 7.52 -6.71 8.76
C THR A 57 8.14 -7.71 7.80
N GLU A 58 8.17 -7.37 6.51
CA GLU A 58 8.67 -8.30 5.49
C GLU A 58 10.17 -8.50 5.60
N THR A 59 10.61 -9.75 5.43
CA THR A 59 12.02 -10.07 5.35
C THR A 59 12.50 -9.89 3.91
N GLU A 60 13.84 -9.91 3.72
CA GLU A 60 14.37 -9.83 2.37
C GLU A 60 13.88 -11.00 1.52
N GLU A 61 13.82 -12.19 2.10
CA GLU A 61 13.33 -13.36 1.38
C GLU A 61 11.88 -13.19 0.96
N TYR A 62 11.08 -12.60 1.82
CA TYR A 62 9.68 -12.36 1.53
C TYR A 62 9.54 -11.39 0.35
N VAL A 63 10.32 -10.31 0.37
CA VAL A 63 10.25 -9.27 -0.66
C VAL A 63 10.73 -9.78 -2.01
N GLU A 64 11.68 -10.72 -2.01
CA GLU A 64 12.22 -11.27 -3.25
C GLU A 64 11.21 -12.12 -4.01
N ASP A 65 10.20 -12.62 -3.34
CA ASP A 65 9.15 -13.41 -3.99
C ASP A 65 8.04 -12.47 -4.44
N GLU A 66 8.00 -12.17 -5.72
CA GLU A 66 7.02 -11.22 -6.26
C GLU A 66 5.59 -11.71 -6.11
N HIS A 67 5.37 -12.99 -5.84
CA HIS A 67 4.03 -13.51 -5.61
C HIS A 67 3.42 -12.98 -4.31
N HIS A 68 4.24 -12.42 -3.42
CA HIS A 68 3.75 -11.82 -2.19
C HIS A 68 3.19 -10.42 -2.40
N PHE A 69 3.33 -9.86 -3.61
CA PHE A 69 2.90 -8.51 -3.92
C PHE A 69 1.94 -8.54 -5.09
N MET A 70 0.69 -8.18 -4.83
CA MET A 70 -0.35 -8.24 -5.84
C MET A 70 -0.80 -6.84 -6.22
N MET A 71 -1.39 -6.74 -7.40
CA MET A 71 -1.90 -5.48 -7.92
C MET A 71 -3.31 -5.24 -7.41
N PHE A 72 -3.56 -4.02 -6.94
CA PHE A 72 -4.87 -3.60 -6.45
C PHE A 72 -5.17 -2.19 -6.95
N ASP A 73 -6.44 -1.86 -7.06
CA ASP A 73 -6.82 -0.45 -7.21
C ASP A 73 -6.38 0.30 -5.95
N LEU A 74 -5.88 1.52 -6.12
CA LEU A 74 -5.38 2.28 -4.97
C LEU A 74 -6.46 2.49 -3.92
N ASN A 75 -7.71 2.66 -4.35
CA ASN A 75 -8.82 2.80 -3.43
C ASN A 75 -8.97 1.58 -2.51
N TYR A 76 -8.61 0.40 -3.00
CA TYR A 76 -8.65 -0.80 -2.16
C TYR A 76 -7.71 -0.66 -0.98
N LEU A 77 -6.51 -0.16 -1.23
CA LEU A 77 -5.53 0.06 -0.15
C LEU A 77 -6.02 1.13 0.82
N ALA A 78 -6.72 2.15 0.32
CA ALA A 78 -7.31 3.15 1.20
C ALA A 78 -8.35 2.54 2.13
N ASN A 79 -9.05 1.49 1.65
CA ASN A 79 -9.98 0.75 2.51
C ASN A 79 -9.25 -0.11 3.52
N CYS A 80 -8.11 -0.69 3.12
CA CYS A 80 -7.32 -1.51 4.05
C CYS A 80 -6.71 -0.66 5.16
N ASP A 81 -6.26 0.54 4.82
CA ASP A 81 -5.63 1.43 5.80
C ASP A 81 -5.88 2.89 5.41
N PRO A 82 -6.96 3.47 5.93
CA PRO A 82 -7.32 4.86 5.57
C PRO A 82 -6.28 5.90 5.99
N THR A 83 -5.34 5.55 6.87
CA THR A 83 -4.33 6.53 7.30
C THR A 83 -3.39 6.93 6.18
N ILE A 84 -3.35 6.16 5.08
CA ILE A 84 -2.50 6.51 3.95
C ILE A 84 -3.09 7.65 3.10
N ILE A 85 -4.39 7.88 3.20
CA ILE A 85 -5.08 8.80 2.29
C ILE A 85 -4.46 10.20 2.21
N PRO A 86 -4.09 10.85 3.32
CA PRO A 86 -3.53 12.20 3.23
C PRO A 86 -2.23 12.30 2.44
N TYR A 87 -1.56 11.15 2.20
CA TYR A 87 -0.24 11.15 1.58
C TYR A 87 -0.26 10.74 0.11
N LEU A 88 -1.40 10.30 -0.41
CA LEU A 88 -1.47 9.68 -1.74
C LEU A 88 -1.16 10.61 -2.89
N LYS A 89 -1.26 11.91 -2.68
CA LYS A 89 -0.95 12.89 -3.72
C LYS A 89 0.48 13.40 -3.65
N SER A 90 1.31 12.78 -2.80
CA SER A 90 2.72 13.13 -2.72
C SER A 90 3.40 12.84 -4.05
N LYS A 91 4.48 13.56 -4.33
CA LYS A 91 5.18 13.44 -5.61
C LYS A 91 5.90 12.10 -5.73
N LYS A 92 6.13 11.69 -6.96
CA LYS A 92 6.89 10.46 -7.22
C LYS A 92 8.32 10.61 -6.71
N GLY A 93 8.86 9.53 -6.22
CA GLY A 93 10.18 9.50 -5.61
C GLY A 93 10.14 9.58 -4.09
N ILE A 94 8.98 9.85 -3.51
CA ILE A 94 8.88 9.96 -2.05
C ILE A 94 8.90 8.59 -1.40
N GLU A 95 9.52 8.52 -0.21
CA GLU A 95 9.46 7.33 0.65
C GLU A 95 8.96 7.78 2.00
N LEU A 96 7.99 7.03 2.52
CA LEU A 96 7.33 7.37 3.78
C LEU A 96 7.34 6.17 4.70
N GLU A 97 7.58 6.40 5.98
CA GLU A 97 7.47 5.36 6.99
C GLU A 97 6.56 5.83 8.10
N ARG A 98 5.80 4.90 8.66
CA ARG A 98 4.90 5.23 9.76
C ARG A 98 5.71 5.60 10.98
N VAL A 99 5.31 6.66 11.65
CA VAL A 99 5.87 7.00 12.96
C VAL A 99 5.26 6.01 13.95
N GLU A 100 6.11 5.23 14.59
CA GLU A 100 5.68 4.12 15.43
C GLU A 100 4.64 4.55 16.47
N GLY A 101 3.56 3.78 16.54
CA GLY A 101 2.50 4.05 17.49
C GLY A 101 1.53 5.14 17.09
N THR A 102 1.62 5.64 15.86
CA THR A 102 0.74 6.72 15.40
C THR A 102 0.14 6.38 14.04
N ASP A 103 -0.80 7.25 13.61
CA ASP A 103 -1.38 7.16 12.27
C ASP A 103 -0.69 8.09 11.28
N LYS A 104 0.49 8.60 11.63
CA LYS A 104 1.20 9.56 10.80
C LYS A 104 2.43 8.92 10.18
N PHE A 105 2.78 9.43 8.99
CA PHE A 105 3.98 9.00 8.28
C PHE A 105 4.94 10.16 8.18
N ARG A 106 6.21 9.83 8.11
CA ARG A 106 7.26 10.84 7.90
C ARG A 106 8.05 10.46 6.66
N GLU A 107 8.55 11.47 5.97
CA GLU A 107 9.37 11.25 4.79
C GLU A 107 10.75 10.77 5.20
N ILE A 108 11.23 9.71 4.51
CA ILE A 108 12.57 9.20 4.71
C ILE A 108 13.49 10.00 3.80
N LYS A 109 14.48 10.68 4.37
CA LYS A 109 15.45 11.45 3.60
C LYS A 109 16.83 10.88 3.82
N GLU A 110 17.58 10.79 2.74
CA GLU A 110 18.95 10.31 2.81
C GLU A 110 19.92 11.48 2.99
#